data_2e13ce5166d783310a9548c7c81db848
#
_entry.id   2e13ce5166d783310a9548c7c81db848
#
_cell.length_a   1.000
_cell.length_b   1.000
_cell.length_c   1.000
_cell.angle_alpha   90.00
_cell.angle_beta   90.00
_cell.angle_gamma   90.00
#
_symmetry.space_group_name_H-M   'P 1'
#
loop_
_entity.id
_entity.type
_entity.pdbx_description
1 polymer ?
#
loop_
_entity_poly.entity_id
_entity_poly.type
_entity_poly.pdbx_seq_one_letter_code
_entity_poly.pdbx_strand_id
1 'polypeptide(L)'
;KLRQRQRIQVMIETVVSLGLPAGERLLVKKNVLKPMVITGSEKRVCIVTGTHGDELEGQFVCYELNRRIEEHLEYLKGIVEIYPLGVNSITRGVPGFDLDMNRVFPGSEESSLPEYAAYKIMEDLKGASLCIDIHASNIFLREIPQVRVSAEMAEKLLPYAKKLNTDFIWISSAATVQEFTLAHSLNEAGVPTLVVEMGVGMRITRDFGHQLTEGIFSLLKELGVWDGEIKVPCIPVSSQNRKVCFINAVKPGIFLPAAQHRKDLKKGELIGQILNPINGTVEEEIVSPEDGLLFTLREYPVVMPGSLIARVLGGEIEG
;
A
#
# COMPACT_ATOMS: atom_id res chain seq x y z
N LYS A 1 3.16 -41.79 -13.78
CA LYS A 1 2.84 -40.89 -14.92
C LYS A 1 2.85 -39.50 -14.37
N LEU A 2 4.01 -38.83 -14.40
CA LEU A 2 4.15 -37.42 -14.16
C LEU A 2 3.39 -36.69 -15.28
N ARG A 3 2.30 -36.01 -14.92
CA ARG A 3 1.67 -35.05 -15.82
C ARG A 3 2.74 -34.02 -16.15
N GLN A 4 3.09 -33.90 -17.43
CA GLN A 4 3.80 -32.72 -17.95
C GLN A 4 2.92 -31.52 -17.60
N ARG A 5 3.26 -30.80 -16.51
CA ARG A 5 2.75 -29.45 -16.29
C ARG A 5 3.26 -28.65 -17.48
N GLN A 6 2.35 -28.23 -18.37
CA GLN A 6 2.65 -27.17 -19.33
C GLN A 6 3.29 -26.05 -18.52
N ARG A 7 4.55 -25.75 -18.81
CA ARG A 7 5.23 -24.60 -18.20
C ARG A 7 4.44 -23.38 -18.61
N ILE A 8 3.72 -22.80 -17.65
CA ILE A 8 3.12 -21.47 -17.77
C ILE A 8 4.23 -20.55 -18.18
N GLN A 9 4.02 -19.81 -19.25
CA GLN A 9 5.01 -18.86 -19.74
C GLN A 9 4.97 -17.64 -18.82
N VAL A 10 5.69 -17.71 -17.68
CA VAL A 10 5.97 -16.54 -16.85
C VAL A 10 6.67 -15.54 -17.73
N MET A 11 6.04 -14.41 -17.97
CA MET A 11 6.58 -13.37 -18.84
C MET A 11 7.14 -12.23 -18.02
N ILE A 12 8.42 -12.35 -17.65
CA ILE A 12 9.12 -11.26 -16.97
C ILE A 12 9.58 -10.23 -18.00
N GLU A 13 9.06 -9.02 -17.89
CA GLU A 13 9.41 -7.90 -18.75
C GLU A 13 10.23 -6.87 -18.00
N THR A 14 11.14 -6.20 -18.69
CA THR A 14 11.90 -5.07 -18.14
C THR A 14 11.20 -3.77 -18.49
N VAL A 15 10.73 -3.06 -17.48
CA VAL A 15 10.05 -1.76 -17.58
C VAL A 15 11.08 -0.64 -17.67
N VAL A 16 12.09 -0.68 -16.80
CA VAL A 16 13.17 0.32 -16.73
C VAL A 16 14.51 -0.37 -16.74
N SER A 17 15.46 0.20 -17.48
CA SER A 17 16.84 -0.23 -17.48
C SER A 17 17.75 1.00 -17.44
N LEU A 18 18.35 1.26 -16.28
CA LEU A 18 19.24 2.39 -16.04
C LEU A 18 20.69 1.93 -16.10
N GLY A 19 21.53 2.64 -16.86
CA GLY A 19 22.95 2.44 -16.86
C GLY A 19 23.59 2.97 -15.57
N LEU A 20 24.44 2.17 -14.95
CA LEU A 20 25.24 2.54 -13.78
C LEU A 20 26.72 2.55 -14.15
N PRO A 21 27.60 3.14 -13.30
CA PRO A 21 29.05 3.08 -13.52
C PRO A 21 29.57 1.65 -13.73
N ALA A 22 30.68 1.52 -14.42
CA ALA A 22 31.37 0.25 -14.73
C ALA A 22 30.51 -0.75 -15.55
N GLY A 23 29.51 -0.27 -16.30
CA GLY A 23 28.69 -1.12 -17.16
C GLY A 23 27.57 -1.88 -16.44
N GLU A 24 27.36 -1.61 -15.16
CA GLU A 24 26.25 -2.17 -14.41
C GLU A 24 24.90 -1.58 -14.82
N ARG A 25 23.81 -2.26 -14.49
CA ARG A 25 22.46 -1.81 -14.81
C ARG A 25 21.51 -2.04 -13.62
N LEU A 26 20.72 -1.02 -13.34
CA LEU A 26 19.55 -1.16 -12.48
C LEU A 26 18.33 -1.49 -13.33
N LEU A 27 17.63 -2.58 -13.01
CA LEU A 27 16.47 -3.05 -13.75
C LEU A 27 15.22 -2.99 -12.87
N VAL A 28 14.16 -2.38 -13.40
CA VAL A 28 12.81 -2.54 -12.87
C VAL A 28 12.08 -3.54 -13.75
N LYS A 29 11.53 -4.58 -13.15
CA LYS A 29 10.87 -5.68 -13.85
C LYS A 29 9.43 -5.82 -13.38
N LYS A 30 8.59 -6.36 -14.27
CA LYS A 30 7.23 -6.81 -13.96
C LYS A 30 7.03 -8.26 -14.37
N ASN A 31 6.06 -8.93 -13.73
CA ASN A 31 5.52 -10.19 -14.22
C ASN A 31 4.19 -9.93 -14.92
N VAL A 32 4.01 -10.46 -16.11
CA VAL A 32 2.78 -10.34 -16.91
C VAL A 32 2.07 -11.69 -16.93
N LEU A 33 0.90 -11.75 -16.30
CA LEU A 33 0.04 -12.92 -16.26
C LEU A 33 -1.11 -12.74 -17.24
N LYS A 34 -1.18 -13.62 -18.24
CA LYS A 34 -2.19 -13.55 -19.32
C LYS A 34 -3.13 -14.74 -19.27
N PRO A 35 -4.41 -14.59 -19.63
CA PRO A 35 -5.32 -15.73 -19.75
C PRO A 35 -4.86 -16.67 -20.85
N MET A 36 -5.31 -17.94 -20.79
CA MET A 36 -4.96 -18.95 -21.79
C MET A 36 -5.47 -18.61 -23.20
N VAL A 37 -6.53 -17.84 -23.29
CA VAL A 37 -7.10 -17.35 -24.55
C VAL A 37 -7.11 -15.84 -24.53
N ILE A 38 -6.47 -15.23 -25.52
CA ILE A 38 -6.41 -13.76 -25.70
C ILE A 38 -7.42 -13.37 -26.80
N THR A 39 -8.32 -12.45 -26.47
CA THR A 39 -9.35 -11.93 -27.39
C THR A 39 -9.01 -10.52 -27.92
N GLY A 40 -8.12 -9.82 -27.21
CA GLY A 40 -7.76 -8.43 -27.51
C GLY A 40 -8.61 -7.39 -26.78
N SER A 41 -9.56 -7.83 -25.96
CA SER A 41 -10.45 -6.96 -25.17
C SER A 41 -10.28 -7.15 -23.65
N GLU A 42 -9.20 -7.83 -23.24
CA GLU A 42 -8.93 -8.11 -21.83
C GLU A 42 -8.73 -6.83 -21.05
N LYS A 43 -9.39 -6.75 -19.90
CA LYS A 43 -9.04 -5.74 -18.90
C LYS A 43 -7.66 -6.02 -18.34
N ARG A 44 -6.87 -4.96 -18.15
CA ARG A 44 -5.53 -5.01 -17.60
C ARG A 44 -5.53 -4.38 -16.22
N VAL A 45 -5.18 -5.16 -15.20
CA VAL A 45 -5.06 -4.70 -13.81
C VAL A 45 -3.60 -4.76 -13.40
N CYS A 46 -3.08 -3.64 -12.88
CA CYS A 46 -1.70 -3.48 -12.46
C CYS A 46 -1.61 -3.44 -10.94
N ILE A 47 -0.66 -4.20 -10.37
CA ILE A 47 -0.35 -4.23 -8.94
C ILE A 47 1.07 -3.71 -8.76
N VAL A 48 1.22 -2.58 -8.11
CA VAL A 48 2.52 -1.93 -7.86
C VAL A 48 2.82 -1.96 -6.38
N THR A 49 4.04 -2.23 -6.00
CA THR A 49 4.52 -2.15 -4.62
C THR A 49 6.01 -1.85 -4.56
N GLY A 50 6.46 -1.37 -3.41
CA GLY A 50 7.87 -1.15 -3.14
C GLY A 50 8.44 0.08 -3.82
N THR A 51 7.63 1.06 -4.13
CA THR A 51 8.07 2.42 -4.51
C THR A 51 9.01 2.99 -3.45
N HIS A 52 8.77 2.68 -2.17
CA HIS A 52 9.73 2.82 -1.09
C HIS A 52 10.34 1.45 -0.76
N GLY A 53 11.65 1.34 -0.76
CA GLY A 53 12.35 0.06 -0.70
C GLY A 53 12.31 -0.68 0.64
N ASP A 54 11.89 0.00 1.71
CA ASP A 54 11.69 -0.57 3.04
C ASP A 54 10.26 -1.07 3.28
N GLU A 55 9.36 -0.91 2.31
CA GLU A 55 7.96 -1.33 2.39
C GLU A 55 7.77 -2.73 1.82
N LEU A 56 7.92 -3.75 2.67
CA LEU A 56 7.98 -5.15 2.26
C LEU A 56 6.62 -5.88 2.28
N GLU A 57 5.60 -5.28 2.87
CA GLU A 57 4.26 -5.89 2.99
C GLU A 57 3.68 -6.27 1.62
N GLY A 58 3.77 -5.37 0.65
CA GLY A 58 3.28 -5.59 -0.71
C GLY A 58 4.08 -6.64 -1.49
N GLN A 59 5.36 -6.87 -1.15
CA GLN A 59 6.18 -7.92 -1.78
C GLN A 59 5.60 -9.32 -1.49
N PHE A 60 5.11 -9.52 -0.27
CA PHE A 60 4.44 -10.76 0.09
C PHE A 60 3.11 -10.93 -0.65
N VAL A 61 2.34 -9.85 -0.82
CA VAL A 61 1.11 -9.86 -1.63
C VAL A 61 1.43 -10.22 -3.09
N CYS A 62 2.46 -9.63 -3.68
CA CYS A 62 2.89 -9.97 -5.04
C CYS A 62 3.27 -11.45 -5.17
N TYR A 63 3.99 -12.00 -4.18
CA TYR A 63 4.31 -13.43 -4.14
C TYR A 63 3.05 -14.31 -4.14
N GLU A 64 2.09 -14.02 -3.24
CA GLU A 64 0.85 -14.78 -3.13
C GLU A 64 -0.03 -14.68 -4.38
N LEU A 65 -0.11 -13.50 -5.00
CA LEU A 65 -0.86 -13.30 -6.25
C LEU A 65 -0.26 -14.12 -7.39
N ASN A 66 1.06 -14.01 -7.61
CA ASN A 66 1.76 -14.76 -8.64
C ASN A 66 1.50 -16.26 -8.47
N ARG A 67 1.76 -16.79 -7.26
CA ARG A 67 1.60 -18.22 -6.97
C ARG A 67 0.18 -18.70 -7.23
N ARG A 68 -0.84 -18.00 -6.71
CA ARG A 68 -2.24 -18.44 -6.82
C ARG A 68 -2.79 -18.30 -8.23
N ILE A 69 -2.43 -17.25 -8.97
CA ILE A 69 -2.86 -17.09 -10.37
C ILE A 69 -2.20 -18.17 -11.22
N GLU A 70 -0.91 -18.47 -11.03
CA GLU A 70 -0.21 -19.50 -11.77
C GLU A 70 -0.74 -20.92 -11.46
N GLU A 71 -1.11 -21.18 -10.20
CA GLU A 71 -1.73 -22.46 -9.79
C GLU A 71 -3.13 -22.68 -10.41
N HIS A 72 -3.83 -21.60 -10.75
CA HIS A 72 -5.22 -21.60 -11.21
C HIS A 72 -5.45 -20.72 -12.44
N LEU A 73 -4.54 -20.80 -13.40
CA LEU A 73 -4.54 -19.95 -14.59
C LEU A 73 -5.83 -20.08 -15.44
N GLU A 74 -6.53 -21.20 -15.34
CA GLU A 74 -7.81 -21.44 -16.00
C GLU A 74 -8.90 -20.44 -15.60
N TYR A 75 -8.79 -19.85 -14.41
CA TYR A 75 -9.73 -18.83 -13.93
C TYR A 75 -9.35 -17.41 -14.35
N LEU A 76 -8.15 -17.19 -14.89
CA LEU A 76 -7.74 -15.87 -15.35
C LEU A 76 -8.43 -15.53 -16.67
N LYS A 77 -9.13 -14.39 -16.73
CA LYS A 77 -9.88 -13.89 -17.88
C LYS A 77 -9.38 -12.55 -18.41
N GLY A 78 -8.57 -11.85 -17.64
CA GLY A 78 -7.92 -10.59 -18.01
C GLY A 78 -6.42 -10.67 -17.84
N ILE A 79 -5.75 -9.54 -17.96
CA ILE A 79 -4.30 -9.42 -17.78
C ILE A 79 -4.02 -8.87 -16.40
N VAL A 80 -3.14 -9.54 -15.65
CA VAL A 80 -2.64 -9.04 -14.36
C VAL A 80 -1.15 -8.79 -14.49
N GLU A 81 -0.72 -7.56 -14.24
CA GLU A 81 0.68 -7.18 -14.25
C GLU A 81 1.14 -6.83 -12.84
N ILE A 82 2.24 -7.41 -12.40
CA ILE A 82 2.75 -7.28 -11.03
C ILE A 82 4.12 -6.64 -11.06
N TYR A 83 4.26 -5.50 -10.38
CA TYR A 83 5.45 -4.65 -10.34
C TYR A 83 6.04 -4.62 -8.92
N PRO A 84 6.87 -5.60 -8.54
CA PRO A 84 7.53 -5.61 -7.23
C PRO A 84 8.79 -4.74 -7.26
N LEU A 85 8.64 -3.41 -7.17
CA LEU A 85 9.73 -2.45 -7.34
C LEU A 85 10.80 -2.53 -6.24
N GLY A 86 10.41 -2.94 -5.02
CA GLY A 86 11.14 -2.65 -3.80
C GLY A 86 12.38 -3.46 -3.50
N VAL A 87 12.62 -4.61 -4.12
CA VAL A 87 13.82 -5.42 -3.82
C VAL A 87 15.09 -4.71 -4.30
N ASN A 88 14.97 -3.89 -5.35
CA ASN A 88 16.05 -3.05 -5.86
C ASN A 88 15.74 -1.58 -5.60
N SER A 89 15.42 -1.22 -4.36
CA SER A 89 15.02 0.14 -4.00
C SER A 89 15.81 1.19 -4.77
N ILE A 90 15.14 1.79 -5.76
CA ILE A 90 15.71 2.88 -6.56
C ILE A 90 15.97 4.11 -5.66
N THR A 91 15.42 4.11 -4.45
CA THR A 91 15.34 5.30 -3.60
C THR A 91 16.28 5.29 -2.41
N ARG A 92 17.04 4.20 -2.13
CA ARG A 92 17.93 4.16 -0.96
C ARG A 92 19.28 3.50 -1.25
N GLY A 93 20.33 4.21 -0.88
CA GLY A 93 21.70 3.69 -0.85
C GLY A 93 22.44 3.68 -2.17
N VAL A 94 21.87 4.23 -3.26
CA VAL A 94 22.56 4.43 -4.52
C VAL A 94 22.81 5.94 -4.70
N PRO A 95 24.06 6.39 -4.85
CA PRO A 95 24.35 7.79 -5.13
C PRO A 95 23.58 8.28 -6.37
N GLY A 96 22.90 9.43 -6.26
CA GLY A 96 22.07 9.98 -7.32
C GLY A 96 20.58 9.62 -7.25
N PHE A 97 20.17 8.83 -6.24
CA PHE A 97 18.78 8.50 -5.95
C PHE A 97 18.32 9.05 -4.59
N ASP A 98 18.69 10.27 -4.30
CA ASP A 98 18.34 10.92 -3.04
C ASP A 98 16.89 11.43 -3.00
N LEU A 99 16.18 11.36 -4.14
CA LEU A 99 14.79 11.77 -4.26
C LEU A 99 13.84 10.61 -3.96
N ASP A 100 12.78 10.91 -3.23
CA ASP A 100 11.64 10.01 -3.08
C ASP A 100 10.93 9.87 -4.43
N MET A 101 10.99 8.69 -5.04
CA MET A 101 10.37 8.43 -6.35
C MET A 101 8.86 8.71 -6.31
N ASN A 102 8.20 8.51 -5.16
CA ASN A 102 6.77 8.81 -5.00
C ASN A 102 6.48 10.31 -4.80
N ARG A 103 7.42 11.18 -5.16
CA ARG A 103 7.27 12.65 -5.21
C ARG A 103 7.71 13.24 -6.55
N VAL A 104 8.03 12.40 -7.52
CA VAL A 104 8.51 12.85 -8.84
C VAL A 104 7.69 12.34 -10.03
N PHE A 105 6.58 11.62 -9.78
CA PHE A 105 5.65 11.23 -10.83
C PHE A 105 4.91 12.47 -11.41
N PRO A 106 4.61 12.49 -12.72
CA PRO A 106 4.74 11.40 -13.69
C PRO A 106 6.16 11.19 -14.23
N GLY A 107 7.14 11.95 -13.76
CA GLY A 107 8.51 11.89 -14.26
C GLY A 107 8.73 12.62 -15.58
N SER A 108 9.94 12.49 -16.12
CA SER A 108 10.35 13.09 -17.41
C SER A 108 11.41 12.23 -18.09
N GLU A 109 11.36 12.16 -19.42
CA GLU A 109 12.33 11.39 -20.21
C GLU A 109 13.73 12.01 -20.20
N GLU A 110 13.83 13.33 -20.11
CA GLU A 110 15.08 14.10 -20.18
C GLU A 110 15.50 14.65 -18.82
N SER A 111 15.37 13.86 -17.73
CA SER A 111 15.62 14.35 -16.39
C SER A 111 16.52 13.42 -15.59
N SER A 112 16.52 13.58 -14.26
CA SER A 112 17.30 12.75 -13.34
C SER A 112 16.91 11.27 -13.43
N LEU A 113 17.79 10.37 -12.97
CA LEU A 113 17.51 8.92 -13.00
C LEU A 113 16.20 8.54 -12.31
N PRO A 114 15.83 9.08 -11.13
CA PRO A 114 14.53 8.81 -10.51
C PRO A 114 13.35 9.27 -11.34
N GLU A 115 13.43 10.46 -11.95
CA GLU A 115 12.34 11.01 -12.77
C GLU A 115 12.21 10.24 -14.08
N TYR A 116 13.32 9.81 -14.69
CA TYR A 116 13.29 8.93 -15.85
C TYR A 116 12.68 7.56 -15.53
N ALA A 117 13.01 6.98 -14.36
CA ALA A 117 12.40 5.73 -13.90
C ALA A 117 10.89 5.89 -13.68
N ALA A 118 10.47 6.98 -13.02
CA ALA A 118 9.07 7.32 -12.81
C ALA A 118 8.33 7.47 -14.15
N TYR A 119 8.92 8.18 -15.11
CA TYR A 119 8.37 8.33 -16.45
C TYR A 119 8.15 6.98 -17.15
N LYS A 120 9.14 6.09 -17.15
CA LYS A 120 9.03 4.76 -17.79
C LYS A 120 7.98 3.89 -17.12
N ILE A 121 7.89 3.90 -15.78
CA ILE A 121 6.86 3.20 -15.03
C ILE A 121 5.48 3.77 -15.37
N MET A 122 5.36 5.09 -15.42
CA MET A 122 4.11 5.76 -15.76
C MET A 122 3.64 5.42 -17.18
N GLU A 123 4.55 5.44 -18.16
CA GLU A 123 4.23 5.07 -19.55
C GLU A 123 3.75 3.62 -19.67
N ASP A 124 4.38 2.70 -18.92
CA ASP A 124 4.00 1.29 -18.94
C ASP A 124 2.65 1.03 -18.27
N LEU A 125 2.29 1.80 -17.25
CA LEU A 125 1.02 1.68 -16.53
C LEU A 125 -0.17 2.37 -17.25
N LYS A 126 0.08 3.31 -18.15
CA LYS A 126 -0.98 4.00 -18.92
C LYS A 126 -1.92 3.02 -19.62
N GLY A 127 -3.19 3.33 -19.64
CA GLY A 127 -4.22 2.51 -20.26
C GLY A 127 -4.59 1.24 -19.48
N ALA A 128 -4.08 1.05 -18.24
CA ALA A 128 -4.60 0.02 -17.36
C ALA A 128 -6.06 0.30 -17.01
N SER A 129 -6.85 -0.76 -16.84
CA SER A 129 -8.24 -0.65 -16.41
C SER A 129 -8.36 -0.24 -14.95
N LEU A 130 -7.37 -0.63 -14.14
CA LEU A 130 -7.24 -0.27 -12.73
C LEU A 130 -5.80 -0.55 -12.27
N CYS A 131 -5.30 0.29 -11.35
CA CYS A 131 -4.04 0.07 -10.65
C CYS A 131 -4.27 -0.01 -9.14
N ILE A 132 -3.49 -0.85 -8.45
CA ILE A 132 -3.42 -0.92 -6.99
C ILE A 132 -1.97 -0.63 -6.61
N ASP A 133 -1.75 0.46 -5.89
CA ASP A 133 -0.47 0.90 -5.38
C ASP A 133 -0.36 0.55 -3.90
N ILE A 134 0.45 -0.46 -3.57
CA ILE A 134 0.53 -1.03 -2.23
C ILE A 134 1.75 -0.49 -1.51
N HIS A 135 1.49 0.19 -0.41
CA HIS A 135 2.47 0.74 0.51
C HIS A 135 2.42 0.05 1.88
N ALA A 136 3.47 0.23 2.64
CA ALA A 136 3.44 0.05 4.08
C ALA A 136 3.68 1.40 4.75
N SER A 137 3.31 1.51 6.02
CA SER A 137 3.74 2.66 6.79
C SER A 137 5.26 2.69 6.91
N ASN A 138 5.81 3.84 7.30
CA ASN A 138 7.24 3.92 7.63
C ASN A 138 7.60 3.01 8.83
N ILE A 139 8.88 2.94 9.20
CA ILE A 139 9.36 2.11 10.32
C ILE A 139 8.81 2.53 11.69
N PHE A 140 8.21 3.72 11.80
CA PHE A 140 7.76 4.27 13.08
C PHE A 140 6.34 3.87 13.47
N LEU A 141 5.47 3.64 12.49
CA LEU A 141 4.03 3.46 12.68
C LEU A 141 3.56 2.15 12.05
N ARG A 142 2.62 1.50 12.72
CA ARG A 142 1.89 0.36 12.17
C ARG A 142 0.48 0.80 11.80
N GLU A 143 0.09 0.49 10.57
CA GLU A 143 -1.25 0.75 10.05
C GLU A 143 -2.05 -0.55 9.94
N ILE A 144 -3.36 -0.51 10.20
CA ILE A 144 -4.24 -1.60 9.77
C ILE A 144 -4.38 -1.56 8.23
N PRO A 145 -4.75 -2.67 7.57
CA PRO A 145 -5.05 -2.65 6.14
C PRO A 145 -6.11 -1.60 5.82
N GLN A 146 -5.74 -0.60 5.05
CA GLN A 146 -6.61 0.51 4.70
C GLN A 146 -6.42 0.95 3.24
N VAL A 147 -7.48 1.45 2.64
CA VAL A 147 -7.42 2.15 1.35
C VAL A 147 -7.47 3.65 1.61
N ARG A 148 -6.55 4.39 0.99
CA ARG A 148 -6.57 5.86 1.00
C ARG A 148 -7.13 6.38 -0.30
N VAL A 149 -8.11 7.25 -0.20
CA VAL A 149 -8.82 7.85 -1.33
C VAL A 149 -8.88 9.36 -1.14
N SER A 150 -8.59 10.13 -2.19
CA SER A 150 -8.88 11.58 -2.15
C SER A 150 -10.38 11.82 -2.23
N ALA A 151 -10.86 12.87 -1.56
CA ALA A 151 -12.28 13.22 -1.60
C ALA A 151 -12.78 13.45 -3.04
N GLU A 152 -11.94 14.01 -3.91
CA GLU A 152 -12.24 14.26 -5.33
C GLU A 152 -12.47 12.97 -6.12
N MET A 153 -11.75 11.90 -5.78
CA MET A 153 -11.85 10.61 -6.46
C MET A 153 -12.79 9.62 -5.76
N ALA A 154 -13.38 10.01 -4.63
CA ALA A 154 -14.16 9.10 -3.78
C ALA A 154 -15.33 8.44 -4.54
N GLU A 155 -16.11 9.20 -5.28
CA GLU A 155 -17.24 8.66 -6.05
C GLU A 155 -16.80 7.55 -7.01
N LYS A 156 -15.68 7.74 -7.70
CA LYS A 156 -15.13 6.80 -8.69
C LYS A 156 -14.48 5.59 -8.05
N LEU A 157 -13.74 5.77 -6.95
CA LEU A 157 -12.87 4.75 -6.38
C LEU A 157 -13.51 3.92 -5.25
N LEU A 158 -14.49 4.45 -4.52
CA LEU A 158 -15.13 3.74 -3.41
C LEU A 158 -15.73 2.38 -3.78
N PRO A 159 -16.38 2.20 -4.96
CA PRO A 159 -16.88 0.88 -5.35
C PRO A 159 -15.78 -0.19 -5.41
N TYR A 160 -14.59 0.18 -5.88
CA TYR A 160 -13.42 -0.71 -5.95
C TYR A 160 -12.76 -0.89 -4.58
N ALA A 161 -12.60 0.19 -3.82
CA ALA A 161 -11.99 0.17 -2.49
C ALA A 161 -12.71 -0.80 -1.54
N LYS A 162 -14.04 -0.85 -1.58
CA LYS A 162 -14.87 -1.77 -0.78
C LYS A 162 -14.63 -3.25 -1.08
N LYS A 163 -14.02 -3.59 -2.21
CA LYS A 163 -13.72 -4.97 -2.61
C LYS A 163 -12.36 -5.47 -2.11
N LEU A 164 -11.48 -4.57 -1.66
CA LEU A 164 -10.10 -4.91 -1.28
C LEU A 164 -9.95 -5.61 0.07
N ASN A 165 -11.06 -5.94 0.74
CA ASN A 165 -11.04 -6.67 2.03
C ASN A 165 -10.17 -5.98 3.09
N THR A 166 -10.09 -4.65 3.06
CA THR A 166 -9.38 -3.84 4.04
C THR A 166 -10.28 -3.51 5.22
N ASP A 167 -9.69 -3.15 6.37
CA ASP A 167 -10.47 -2.80 7.57
C ASP A 167 -11.04 -1.39 7.49
N PHE A 168 -10.36 -0.50 6.77
CA PHE A 168 -10.63 0.92 6.80
C PHE A 168 -10.50 1.57 5.41
N ILE A 169 -11.38 2.53 5.11
CA ILE A 169 -11.23 3.43 3.96
C ILE A 169 -11.08 4.85 4.50
N TRP A 170 -9.90 5.42 4.29
CA TRP A 170 -9.61 6.79 4.67
C TRP A 170 -9.82 7.72 3.50
N ILE A 171 -10.88 8.56 3.59
CA ILE A 171 -11.16 9.61 2.62
C ILE A 171 -10.52 10.90 3.15
N SER A 172 -9.57 11.44 2.41
CA SER A 172 -8.84 12.66 2.79
C SER A 172 -9.16 13.82 1.85
N SER A 173 -9.42 15.00 2.44
CA SER A 173 -9.56 16.26 1.71
C SER A 173 -8.24 17.01 1.51
N ALA A 174 -7.13 16.52 2.08
CA ALA A 174 -5.83 17.17 1.97
C ALA A 174 -5.21 16.96 0.57
N ALA A 175 -5.38 17.91 -0.32
CA ALA A 175 -4.86 17.88 -1.69
C ALA A 175 -3.33 17.94 -1.76
N THR A 176 -2.68 18.66 -0.85
CA THR A 176 -1.28 19.08 -0.96
C THR A 176 -0.22 17.99 -0.72
N VAL A 177 -0.57 16.86 -0.11
CA VAL A 177 0.41 15.78 0.20
C VAL A 177 0.45 14.71 -0.90
N GLN A 178 -0.49 14.73 -1.84
CA GLN A 178 -0.67 13.68 -2.84
C GLN A 178 -0.15 14.04 -4.24
N GLU A 179 0.12 15.31 -4.50
CA GLU A 179 0.70 15.75 -5.77
C GLU A 179 2.03 15.03 -6.04
N PHE A 180 2.27 14.69 -7.29
CA PHE A 180 3.48 13.97 -7.75
C PHE A 180 3.66 12.54 -7.23
N THR A 181 2.63 11.93 -6.61
CA THR A 181 2.63 10.49 -6.33
C THR A 181 2.21 9.68 -7.57
N LEU A 182 2.58 8.39 -7.57
CA LEU A 182 2.15 7.47 -8.64
C LEU A 182 0.64 7.45 -8.79
N ALA A 183 -0.08 7.26 -7.68
CA ALA A 183 -1.54 7.14 -7.70
C ALA A 183 -2.22 8.43 -8.17
N HIS A 184 -1.75 9.61 -7.75
CA HIS A 184 -2.29 10.89 -8.23
C HIS A 184 -2.08 11.01 -9.74
N SER A 185 -0.85 10.83 -10.22
CA SER A 185 -0.51 10.97 -11.64
C SER A 185 -1.27 9.99 -12.54
N LEU A 186 -1.51 8.74 -12.07
CA LEU A 186 -2.30 7.76 -12.80
C LEU A 186 -3.79 8.13 -12.84
N ASN A 187 -4.36 8.59 -11.72
CA ASN A 187 -5.74 9.06 -11.68
C ASN A 187 -5.97 10.25 -12.63
N GLU A 188 -5.03 11.21 -12.67
CA GLU A 188 -5.05 12.33 -13.63
C GLU A 188 -4.94 11.83 -15.08
N ALA A 189 -4.14 10.79 -15.32
CA ALA A 189 -4.01 10.16 -16.64
C ALA A 189 -5.21 9.25 -17.01
N GLY A 190 -6.25 9.21 -16.18
CA GLY A 190 -7.47 8.44 -16.42
C GLY A 190 -7.40 6.96 -16.01
N VAL A 191 -6.34 6.51 -15.35
CA VAL A 191 -6.21 5.15 -14.79
C VAL A 191 -6.69 5.15 -13.35
N PRO A 192 -7.86 4.56 -13.02
CA PRO A 192 -8.33 4.46 -11.64
C PRO A 192 -7.29 3.77 -10.78
N THR A 193 -6.80 4.44 -9.75
CA THR A 193 -5.70 3.93 -8.91
C THR A 193 -6.07 4.02 -7.45
N LEU A 194 -6.02 2.87 -6.76
CA LEU A 194 -6.24 2.73 -5.33
C LEU A 194 -4.90 2.68 -4.60
N VAL A 195 -4.76 3.44 -3.54
CA VAL A 195 -3.61 3.35 -2.63
C VAL A 195 -3.99 2.50 -1.43
N VAL A 196 -3.22 1.45 -1.18
CA VAL A 196 -3.35 0.60 0.01
C VAL A 196 -2.18 0.86 0.94
N GLU A 197 -2.47 1.07 2.20
CA GLU A 197 -1.48 1.18 3.27
C GLU A 197 -1.72 0.08 4.29
N MET A 198 -0.69 -0.64 4.72
CA MET A 198 -0.82 -1.66 5.76
C MET A 198 0.51 -2.00 6.42
N GLY A 199 0.45 -2.44 7.68
CA GLY A 199 1.63 -2.92 8.39
C GLY A 199 2.63 -1.83 8.74
N VAL A 200 3.91 -2.17 8.76
CA VAL A 200 5.03 -1.30 9.15
C VAL A 200 6.24 -1.59 8.28
N GLY A 201 7.03 -0.57 7.98
CA GLY A 201 8.26 -0.69 7.19
C GLY A 201 9.25 -1.73 7.74
N MET A 202 10.01 -2.35 6.86
CA MET A 202 11.02 -3.39 7.11
C MET A 202 10.46 -4.70 7.73
N ARG A 203 9.14 -4.93 7.63
CA ARG A 203 8.48 -6.12 8.17
C ARG A 203 7.46 -6.67 7.18
N ILE A 204 6.98 -7.89 7.46
CA ILE A 204 5.89 -8.55 6.74
C ILE A 204 4.90 -9.06 7.78
N THR A 205 3.67 -8.57 7.71
CA THR A 205 2.53 -9.02 8.51
C THR A 205 1.69 -9.97 7.67
N ARG A 206 1.96 -11.28 7.78
CA ARG A 206 1.37 -12.31 6.91
C ARG A 206 -0.16 -12.25 6.83
N ASP A 207 -0.82 -12.02 7.96
CA ASP A 207 -2.29 -11.96 8.01
C ASP A 207 -2.84 -10.78 7.20
N PHE A 208 -2.18 -9.63 7.23
CA PHE A 208 -2.53 -8.47 6.41
C PHE A 208 -2.31 -8.75 4.91
N GLY A 209 -1.17 -9.38 4.59
CA GLY A 209 -0.88 -9.77 3.21
C GLY A 209 -1.90 -10.77 2.66
N HIS A 210 -2.28 -11.79 3.43
CA HIS A 210 -3.34 -12.72 3.03
C HIS A 210 -4.70 -12.03 2.91
N GLN A 211 -5.05 -11.15 3.86
CA GLN A 211 -6.29 -10.38 3.83
C GLN A 211 -6.40 -9.55 2.55
N LEU A 212 -5.37 -8.79 2.20
CA LEU A 212 -5.34 -7.98 0.98
C LEU A 212 -5.35 -8.84 -0.28
N THR A 213 -4.62 -9.97 -0.29
CA THR A 213 -4.63 -10.90 -1.43
C THR A 213 -6.04 -11.40 -1.73
N GLU A 214 -6.82 -11.80 -0.70
CA GLU A 214 -8.23 -12.18 -0.88
C GLU A 214 -9.07 -11.02 -1.43
N GLY A 215 -8.82 -9.80 -0.96
CA GLY A 215 -9.48 -8.60 -1.47
C GLY A 215 -9.15 -8.32 -2.93
N ILE A 216 -7.90 -8.46 -3.33
CA ILE A 216 -7.51 -8.28 -4.73
C ILE A 216 -8.23 -9.32 -5.62
N PHE A 217 -8.32 -10.59 -5.23
CA PHE A 217 -9.11 -11.57 -5.99
C PHE A 217 -10.59 -11.21 -6.06
N SER A 218 -11.18 -10.67 -4.98
CA SER A 218 -12.55 -10.14 -5.01
C SER A 218 -12.71 -9.01 -6.01
N LEU A 219 -11.76 -8.08 -6.05
CA LEU A 219 -11.76 -6.97 -7.01
C LEU A 219 -11.53 -7.46 -8.45
N LEU A 220 -10.61 -8.39 -8.68
CA LEU A 220 -10.40 -8.99 -10.00
C LEU A 220 -11.67 -9.70 -10.51
N LYS A 221 -12.41 -10.37 -9.62
CA LYS A 221 -13.69 -11.00 -9.98
C LYS A 221 -14.76 -9.97 -10.33
N GLU A 222 -14.88 -8.90 -9.57
CA GLU A 222 -15.79 -7.78 -9.87
C GLU A 222 -15.50 -7.16 -11.25
N LEU A 223 -14.22 -7.07 -11.60
CA LEU A 223 -13.78 -6.55 -12.90
C LEU A 223 -13.93 -7.56 -14.05
N GLY A 224 -14.28 -8.81 -13.77
CA GLY A 224 -14.32 -9.89 -14.76
C GLY A 224 -12.93 -10.38 -15.22
N VAL A 225 -11.90 -10.11 -14.42
CA VAL A 225 -10.51 -10.54 -14.65
C VAL A 225 -10.23 -11.91 -14.04
N TRP A 226 -10.99 -12.31 -13.04
CA TRP A 226 -10.91 -13.60 -12.34
C TRP A 226 -12.27 -14.27 -12.26
N ASP A 227 -12.34 -15.59 -12.57
CA ASP A 227 -13.58 -16.38 -12.53
C ASP A 227 -13.60 -17.48 -11.45
N GLY A 228 -12.50 -17.63 -10.72
CA GLY A 228 -12.40 -18.60 -9.63
C GLY A 228 -13.20 -18.20 -8.38
N GLU A 229 -13.21 -19.10 -7.41
CA GLU A 229 -13.81 -18.83 -6.10
C GLU A 229 -13.07 -17.72 -5.37
N ILE A 230 -13.80 -16.94 -4.60
CA ILE A 230 -13.30 -15.85 -3.75
C ILE A 230 -13.89 -15.96 -2.35
N LYS A 231 -13.17 -15.43 -1.37
CA LYS A 231 -13.75 -15.14 -0.06
C LYS A 231 -14.52 -13.82 -0.12
N VAL A 232 -15.65 -13.79 0.55
CA VAL A 232 -16.42 -12.54 0.68
C VAL A 232 -15.59 -11.54 1.49
N PRO A 233 -15.30 -10.35 0.96
CA PRO A 233 -14.54 -9.35 1.69
C PRO A 233 -15.31 -8.82 2.89
N CYS A 234 -14.59 -8.42 3.94
CA CYS A 234 -15.19 -7.68 5.05
C CYS A 234 -15.71 -6.31 4.57
N ILE A 235 -16.67 -5.77 5.29
CA ILE A 235 -17.16 -4.40 5.04
C ILE A 235 -16.24 -3.45 5.79
N PRO A 236 -15.46 -2.60 5.08
CA PRO A 236 -14.55 -1.67 5.73
C PRO A 236 -15.30 -0.55 6.46
N VAL A 237 -14.74 -0.10 7.57
CA VAL A 237 -15.16 1.15 8.20
C VAL A 237 -14.69 2.32 7.33
N SER A 238 -15.48 3.38 7.19
CA SER A 238 -15.10 4.56 6.41
C SER A 238 -14.92 5.78 7.29
N SER A 239 -13.98 6.66 6.93
CA SER A 239 -13.82 7.98 7.57
C SER A 239 -14.83 9.02 7.07
N GLN A 240 -15.70 8.66 6.13
CA GLN A 240 -16.74 9.57 5.65
C GLN A 240 -17.61 10.01 6.85
N ASN A 241 -17.70 11.31 7.07
CA ASN A 241 -18.40 11.92 8.20
C ASN A 241 -17.87 11.50 9.59
N ARG A 242 -16.61 11.11 9.68
CA ARG A 242 -15.93 10.75 10.94
C ARG A 242 -14.68 11.55 11.17
N LYS A 243 -14.35 11.76 12.43
CA LYS A 243 -13.16 12.51 12.84
C LYS A 243 -11.97 11.58 13.04
N VAL A 244 -10.85 11.92 12.42
CA VAL A 244 -9.56 11.28 12.71
C VAL A 244 -8.83 12.10 13.77
N CYS A 245 -8.59 11.49 14.92
CA CYS A 245 -7.82 12.09 16.01
C CYS A 245 -6.36 11.67 15.92
N PHE A 246 -5.46 12.66 15.86
CA PHE A 246 -4.02 12.48 15.89
C PHE A 246 -3.54 12.64 17.34
N ILE A 247 -2.81 11.66 17.84
CA ILE A 247 -2.32 11.61 19.22
C ILE A 247 -0.79 11.64 19.16
N ASN A 248 -0.20 12.71 19.62
CA ASN A 248 1.25 12.94 19.60
C ASN A 248 1.81 12.94 21.01
N ALA A 249 3.07 12.51 21.16
CA ALA A 249 3.82 12.61 22.41
C ALA A 249 4.06 14.07 22.79
N VAL A 250 3.90 14.39 24.04
CA VAL A 250 4.30 15.69 24.64
C VAL A 250 5.67 15.57 25.28
N LYS A 251 6.02 14.38 25.82
CA LYS A 251 7.29 14.11 26.49
C LYS A 251 8.19 13.21 25.63
N PRO A 252 9.53 13.36 25.72
CA PRO A 252 10.44 12.41 25.12
C PRO A 252 10.57 11.16 26.01
N GLY A 253 10.93 10.01 25.41
CA GLY A 253 11.21 8.78 26.16
C GLY A 253 11.03 7.52 25.33
N ILE A 254 10.73 6.42 26.01
CA ILE A 254 10.49 5.12 25.42
C ILE A 254 8.98 4.84 25.49
N PHE A 255 8.34 4.79 24.36
CA PHE A 255 6.91 4.45 24.27
C PHE A 255 6.71 2.94 24.43
N LEU A 256 5.87 2.56 25.39
CA LEU A 256 5.41 1.20 25.62
C LEU A 256 3.91 1.10 25.37
N PRO A 257 3.46 0.42 24.29
CA PRO A 257 2.05 0.28 24.01
C PRO A 257 1.33 -0.59 25.04
N ALA A 258 0.12 -0.20 25.46
CA ALA A 258 -0.78 -0.96 26.31
C ALA A 258 -2.01 -1.45 25.50
N ALA A 259 -2.45 -0.66 24.52
CA ALA A 259 -3.53 -1.05 23.63
C ALA A 259 -3.04 -1.95 22.49
N GLN A 260 -3.97 -2.77 21.99
CA GLN A 260 -3.76 -3.56 20.78
C GLN A 260 -4.24 -2.79 19.55
N HIS A 261 -3.52 -2.93 18.46
CA HIS A 261 -3.91 -2.45 17.15
C HIS A 261 -5.23 -3.09 16.68
N ARG A 262 -6.04 -2.40 15.89
CA ARG A 262 -7.39 -2.81 15.42
C ARG A 262 -8.47 -2.88 16.53
N LYS A 263 -8.23 -2.26 17.66
CA LYS A 263 -9.18 -2.27 18.78
C LYS A 263 -10.05 -1.02 18.78
N ASP A 264 -11.33 -1.19 19.11
CA ASP A 264 -12.19 -0.08 19.49
C ASP A 264 -11.86 0.33 20.92
N LEU A 265 -11.45 1.58 21.07
CA LEU A 265 -11.12 2.19 22.36
C LEU A 265 -12.27 3.00 22.89
N LYS A 266 -12.32 3.11 24.22
CA LYS A 266 -13.17 4.08 24.91
C LYS A 266 -12.40 5.35 25.24
N LYS A 267 -13.08 6.48 25.29
CA LYS A 267 -12.49 7.75 25.76
C LYS A 267 -11.84 7.56 27.12
N GLY A 268 -10.59 7.99 27.26
CA GLY A 268 -9.77 7.81 28.45
C GLY A 268 -9.11 6.43 28.59
N GLU A 269 -9.35 5.49 27.68
CA GLU A 269 -8.68 4.19 27.69
C GLU A 269 -7.19 4.36 27.35
N LEU A 270 -6.33 3.66 28.10
CA LEU A 270 -4.87 3.75 27.97
C LEU A 270 -4.42 3.15 26.65
N ILE A 271 -3.72 3.93 25.83
CA ILE A 271 -3.06 3.50 24.59
C ILE A 271 -1.66 3.01 24.89
N GLY A 272 -0.95 3.70 25.79
CA GLY A 272 0.41 3.34 26.20
C GLY A 272 1.03 4.38 27.12
N GLN A 273 2.29 4.18 27.46
CA GLN A 273 3.05 5.02 28.37
C GLN A 273 4.40 5.42 27.76
N ILE A 274 4.88 6.61 28.06
CA ILE A 274 6.24 7.04 27.76
C ILE A 274 7.07 6.95 29.02
N LEU A 275 8.11 6.14 28.97
CA LEU A 275 8.94 5.76 30.10
C LEU A 275 10.30 6.47 30.06
N ASN A 276 10.81 6.81 31.25
CA ASN A 276 12.18 7.28 31.43
C ASN A 276 13.02 6.16 32.09
N PRO A 277 13.94 5.53 31.35
CA PRO A 277 14.74 4.40 31.88
C PRO A 277 15.82 4.84 32.88
N ILE A 278 16.16 6.12 32.95
CA ILE A 278 17.20 6.62 33.85
C ILE A 278 16.71 6.61 35.30
N ASN A 279 15.50 7.03 35.54
CA ASN A 279 14.92 7.21 36.87
C ASN A 279 13.75 6.26 37.18
N GLY A 280 13.31 5.47 36.19
CA GLY A 280 12.22 4.50 36.33
C GLY A 280 10.82 5.14 36.44
N THR A 281 10.64 6.37 35.93
CA THR A 281 9.35 7.06 35.96
C THR A 281 8.56 6.89 34.68
N VAL A 282 7.24 7.03 34.78
CA VAL A 282 6.32 7.27 33.66
C VAL A 282 6.27 8.78 33.43
N GLU A 283 6.74 9.22 32.27
CA GLU A 283 6.76 10.66 31.91
C GLU A 283 5.42 11.13 31.34
N GLU A 284 4.68 10.22 30.67
CA GLU A 284 3.40 10.54 30.07
C GLU A 284 2.55 9.27 29.92
N GLU A 285 1.27 9.39 30.25
CA GLU A 285 0.23 8.41 29.90
C GLU A 285 -0.52 8.88 28.66
N ILE A 286 -0.55 8.04 27.64
CA ILE A 286 -1.23 8.32 26.38
C ILE A 286 -2.59 7.62 26.43
N VAL A 287 -3.66 8.40 26.39
CA VAL A 287 -5.04 7.89 26.44
C VAL A 287 -5.83 8.29 25.20
N SER A 288 -6.87 7.53 24.88
CA SER A 288 -7.76 7.87 23.78
C SER A 288 -8.58 9.14 24.11
N PRO A 289 -8.60 10.15 23.23
CA PRO A 289 -9.35 11.38 23.43
C PRO A 289 -10.87 11.17 23.29
N GLU A 290 -11.29 10.10 22.60
CA GLU A 290 -12.68 9.77 22.32
C GLU A 290 -12.87 8.26 22.06
N ASP A 291 -14.12 7.82 21.98
CA ASP A 291 -14.46 6.45 21.54
C ASP A 291 -14.12 6.30 20.07
N GLY A 292 -13.46 5.19 19.68
CA GLY A 292 -13.16 4.97 18.28
C GLY A 292 -12.17 3.85 17.98
N LEU A 293 -11.97 3.59 16.69
CA LEU A 293 -11.08 2.56 16.19
C LEU A 293 -9.62 3.03 16.21
N LEU A 294 -8.75 2.31 16.92
CA LEU A 294 -7.30 2.49 16.87
C LEU A 294 -6.75 1.86 15.58
N PHE A 295 -6.52 2.68 14.57
CA PHE A 295 -6.10 2.22 13.24
C PHE A 295 -4.62 2.48 12.91
N THR A 296 -3.96 3.38 13.66
CA THR A 296 -2.51 3.60 13.60
C THR A 296 -1.95 3.54 15.01
N LEU A 297 -0.85 2.80 15.19
CA LEU A 297 -0.14 2.71 16.47
C LEU A 297 1.36 2.77 16.24
N ARG A 298 2.07 3.49 17.12
CA ARG A 298 3.54 3.59 17.07
C ARG A 298 4.18 2.24 17.34
N GLU A 299 5.10 1.86 16.46
CA GLU A 299 5.88 0.61 16.52
C GLU A 299 7.32 0.88 17.02
N TYR A 300 7.97 1.93 16.51
CA TYR A 300 9.32 2.29 16.95
C TYR A 300 9.26 3.04 18.29
N PRO A 301 9.90 2.50 19.35
CA PRO A 301 9.60 2.95 20.71
C PRO A 301 10.22 4.30 21.09
N VAL A 302 11.30 4.74 20.45
CA VAL A 302 11.92 6.02 20.81
C VAL A 302 11.05 7.17 20.30
N VAL A 303 10.69 8.09 21.21
CA VAL A 303 9.82 9.23 20.90
C VAL A 303 10.41 10.54 21.39
N MET A 304 10.11 11.58 20.62
CA MET A 304 10.39 12.98 20.94
C MET A 304 9.07 13.74 21.05
N PRO A 305 9.03 14.91 21.67
CA PRO A 305 7.85 15.77 21.62
C PRO A 305 7.39 15.99 20.17
N GLY A 306 6.09 15.83 19.91
CA GLY A 306 5.51 15.89 18.57
C GLY A 306 5.52 14.57 17.80
N SER A 307 6.22 13.52 18.27
CA SER A 307 6.16 12.21 17.64
C SER A 307 4.72 11.67 17.62
N LEU A 308 4.23 11.25 16.46
CA LEU A 308 2.92 10.62 16.35
C LEU A 308 2.93 9.26 17.06
N ILE A 309 1.99 9.06 17.97
CA ILE A 309 1.81 7.83 18.76
C ILE A 309 0.70 6.97 18.17
N ALA A 310 -0.46 7.60 17.88
CA ALA A 310 -1.62 6.87 17.42
C ALA A 310 -2.55 7.74 16.58
N ARG A 311 -3.42 7.06 15.80
CA ARG A 311 -4.60 7.67 15.20
C ARG A 311 -5.83 6.86 15.60
N VAL A 312 -6.86 7.56 16.02
CA VAL A 312 -8.16 6.99 16.37
C VAL A 312 -9.21 7.56 15.43
N LEU A 313 -10.00 6.68 14.84
CA LEU A 313 -11.20 7.06 14.08
C LEU A 313 -12.37 7.18 15.05
N GLY A 314 -12.73 8.40 15.38
CA GLY A 314 -13.79 8.72 16.31
C GLY A 314 -15.20 8.59 15.74
N GLY A 315 -16.17 9.09 16.51
CA GLY A 315 -17.58 9.11 16.12
C GLY A 315 -17.89 9.99 14.90
N GLU A 316 -19.15 10.01 14.50
CA GLU A 316 -19.61 10.86 13.39
C GLU A 316 -19.40 12.35 13.73
N ILE A 317 -19.03 13.13 12.73
CA ILE A 317 -19.00 14.59 12.86
C ILE A 317 -20.44 15.06 12.85
N GLU A 318 -20.90 15.67 13.94
CA GLU A 318 -22.18 16.38 13.95
C GLU A 318 -22.16 17.46 12.88
N GLY A 319 -23.04 17.34 11.89
CA GLY A 319 -23.16 18.25 10.76
C GLY A 319 -23.78 19.59 11.08
#